data_e7d3c30468a35ab6f33518fe2d6ec8af
#
_entry.id   e7d3c30468a35ab6f33518fe2d6ec8af
#
_cell.length_a   1.000
_cell.length_b   1.000
_cell.length_c   1.000
_cell.angle_alpha   90.00
_cell.angle_beta   90.00
_cell.angle_gamma   90.00
#
_symmetry.space_group_name_H-M   'P 1'
#
loop_
_entity.id
_entity.type
_entity.pdbx_description
1 polymer ?
#
loop_
_entity_poly.entity_id
_entity_poly.type
_entity_poly.pdbx_seq_one_letter_code
_entity_poly.pdbx_strand_id
1 'polypeptide(L)'
;MIVDIYTHIFPERFFQELERGSPKLGNMGKRLRSVRKLFDLDLRFRDMDEIGADYRQIISLPNPPLEDIAEGAVANNLAKVANDSMAELVAQHPKRFPAFAAAVNMNDVDFSIREAERAIKMGARGVQTFTNITGHPLDEPRFRPFFDAMAAHDLPIWIHPARTSAMADYAAEERSRFEMWWCFGWPYETTVAMCRLVFDGIYDRHPKLKIITHHLGGGMIPFFDGRIGAGMEVLGQRTVDEDHTKVLSSLKRPHLEYFKEFYADTAMFGGTYGLPCGLEFFGADKVVFASDAPLAGIPMHIKALDGLNLDAATYQKIVHGNAEKLLNMRIS
;
A
#
# COMPACT_ATOMS: atom_id res chain seq x y z
N MET A 1 -16.27 16.36 1.28
CA MET A 1 -15.38 15.58 2.17
C MET A 1 -14.30 14.92 1.35
N ILE A 2 -13.07 14.88 1.84
CA ILE A 2 -11.93 14.15 1.24
C ILE A 2 -11.43 13.13 2.27
N VAL A 3 -11.36 11.86 1.88
CA VAL A 3 -10.80 10.78 2.68
C VAL A 3 -9.48 10.36 2.05
N ASP A 4 -8.38 10.69 2.70
CA ASP A 4 -7.04 10.29 2.34
C ASP A 4 -6.78 8.89 2.90
N ILE A 5 -6.84 7.89 2.02
CA ILE A 5 -6.85 6.49 2.43
C ILE A 5 -5.45 5.96 2.78
N TYR A 6 -4.41 6.74 2.50
CA TYR A 6 -3.04 6.31 2.74
C TYR A 6 -2.17 7.45 3.26
N THR A 7 -2.00 7.45 4.57
CA THR A 7 -1.15 8.40 5.29
C THR A 7 -0.36 7.71 6.38
N HIS A 8 0.81 8.24 6.69
CA HIS A 8 1.76 7.62 7.61
C HIS A 8 1.87 8.36 8.94
N ILE A 9 2.09 7.59 10.01
CA ILE A 9 2.30 8.12 11.35
C ILE A 9 3.27 7.21 12.12
N PHE A 10 4.06 7.81 12.98
CA PHE A 10 4.75 7.13 14.07
C PHE A 10 4.11 7.57 15.40
N PRO A 11 3.17 6.80 15.94
CA PRO A 11 2.66 7.06 17.28
C PRO A 11 3.80 7.11 18.29
N GLU A 12 3.74 8.05 19.24
CA GLU A 12 4.85 8.31 20.16
C GLU A 12 5.32 7.05 20.89
N ARG A 13 4.39 6.28 21.45
CA ARG A 13 4.71 5.04 22.18
C ARG A 13 5.38 4.01 21.27
N PHE A 14 4.90 3.85 20.04
CA PHE A 14 5.53 2.97 19.05
C PHE A 14 6.95 3.42 18.73
N PHE A 15 7.15 4.72 18.48
CA PHE A 15 8.47 5.25 18.14
C PHE A 15 9.48 5.11 19.29
N GLN A 16 9.04 5.34 20.52
CA GLN A 16 9.87 5.11 21.70
C GLN A 16 10.30 3.64 21.84
N GLU A 17 9.38 2.70 21.61
CA GLU A 17 9.69 1.26 21.67
C GLU A 17 10.63 0.86 20.52
N LEU A 18 10.41 1.39 19.32
CA LEU A 18 11.27 1.21 18.17
C LEU A 18 12.70 1.69 18.45
N GLU A 19 12.89 2.90 18.98
CA GLU A 19 14.22 3.47 19.26
C GLU A 19 14.96 2.71 20.37
N ARG A 20 14.25 2.14 21.37
CA ARG A 20 14.85 1.27 22.40
C ARG A 20 15.50 0.02 21.80
N GLY A 21 14.91 -0.54 20.74
CA GLY A 21 15.45 -1.70 20.03
C GLY A 21 16.65 -1.41 19.14
N SER A 22 17.10 -0.14 19.04
CA SER A 22 18.17 0.29 18.12
C SER A 22 17.91 -0.17 16.67
N PRO A 23 16.82 0.23 16.07
CA PRO A 23 16.33 -0.33 14.82
C PRO A 23 17.24 -0.05 13.64
N LYS A 24 17.34 -1.02 12.74
CA LYS A 24 18.04 -0.87 11.47
C LYS A 24 17.12 -0.21 10.43
N LEU A 25 16.81 1.07 10.59
CA LEU A 25 15.94 1.81 9.67
C LEU A 25 16.57 2.11 8.31
N GLY A 26 17.84 1.78 8.11
CA GLY A 26 18.54 1.97 6.85
C GLY A 26 18.50 3.43 6.37
N ASN A 27 18.44 3.61 5.05
CA ASN A 27 18.37 4.94 4.43
C ASN A 27 17.07 5.68 4.76
N MET A 28 15.99 4.96 4.98
CA MET A 28 14.71 5.55 5.37
C MET A 28 14.76 6.23 6.74
N GLY A 29 15.58 5.73 7.67
CA GLY A 29 15.68 6.30 9.01
C GLY A 29 16.06 7.79 9.03
N LYS A 30 16.97 8.23 8.15
CA LYS A 30 17.31 9.64 8.00
C LYS A 30 16.10 10.46 7.54
N ARG A 31 15.39 10.00 6.51
CA ARG A 31 14.20 10.66 5.97
C ARG A 31 13.10 10.74 7.01
N LEU A 32 12.75 9.61 7.63
CA LEU A 32 11.67 9.53 8.60
C LEU A 32 11.88 10.47 9.79
N ARG A 33 13.08 10.49 10.39
CA ARG A 33 13.39 11.39 11.51
C ARG A 33 13.37 12.88 11.13
N SER A 34 13.55 13.21 9.86
CA SER A 34 13.48 14.60 9.37
C SER A 34 12.05 15.11 9.19
N VAL A 35 11.05 14.23 9.12
CA VAL A 35 9.65 14.59 8.89
C VAL A 35 8.89 14.67 10.21
N ARG A 36 8.94 15.84 10.85
CA ARG A 36 8.34 16.07 12.18
C ARG A 36 6.85 15.70 12.26
N LYS A 37 6.09 15.88 11.18
CA LYS A 37 4.64 15.57 11.10
C LYS A 37 4.31 14.07 11.23
N LEU A 38 5.32 13.18 11.18
CA LEU A 38 5.14 11.77 11.55
C LEU A 38 4.89 11.59 13.04
N PHE A 39 5.42 12.49 13.89
CA PHE A 39 5.44 12.39 15.35
C PHE A 39 4.62 13.50 16.02
N ASP A 40 4.56 14.68 15.43
CA ASP A 40 3.98 15.90 15.98
C ASP A 40 2.57 16.09 15.44
N LEU A 41 1.58 15.73 16.26
CA LEU A 41 0.16 15.81 15.90
C LEU A 41 -0.31 17.27 15.71
N ASP A 42 0.23 18.24 16.46
CA ASP A 42 -0.16 19.63 16.30
C ASP A 42 0.26 20.19 14.95
N LEU A 43 1.45 19.82 14.49
CA LEU A 43 1.89 20.15 13.13
C LEU A 43 1.03 19.47 12.07
N ARG A 44 0.72 18.19 12.29
CA ARG A 44 -0.12 17.42 11.36
C ARG A 44 -1.53 17.97 11.27
N PHE A 45 -2.14 18.31 12.40
CA PHE A 45 -3.51 18.86 12.43
C PHE A 45 -3.60 20.23 11.78
N ARG A 46 -2.57 21.06 11.90
CA ARG A 46 -2.50 22.35 11.16
C ARG A 46 -2.53 22.13 9.64
N ASP A 47 -1.75 21.18 9.11
CA ASP A 47 -1.81 20.84 7.69
C ASP A 47 -3.21 20.34 7.27
N MET A 48 -3.84 19.52 8.12
CA MET A 48 -5.19 19.03 7.84
C MET A 48 -6.21 20.19 7.84
N ASP A 49 -6.07 21.15 8.76
CA ASP A 49 -6.93 22.34 8.85
C ASP A 49 -6.80 23.24 7.63
N GLU A 50 -5.59 23.37 7.06
CA GLU A 50 -5.34 24.09 5.81
C GLU A 50 -6.10 23.49 4.61
N ILE A 51 -6.30 22.16 4.60
CA ILE A 51 -7.10 21.50 3.56
C ILE A 51 -8.59 21.72 3.80
N GLY A 52 -9.02 21.71 5.06
CA GLY A 52 -10.40 22.00 5.46
C GLY A 52 -10.97 21.04 6.49
N ALA A 53 -12.06 21.45 7.11
CA ALA A 53 -12.72 20.70 8.20
C ALA A 53 -13.23 19.32 7.78
N ASP A 54 -13.44 19.10 6.49
CA ASP A 54 -13.93 17.83 5.90
C ASP A 54 -12.82 16.94 5.32
N TYR A 55 -11.56 17.14 5.72
CA TYR A 55 -10.46 16.28 5.35
C TYR A 55 -10.20 15.23 6.45
N ARG A 56 -10.11 13.96 6.05
CA ARG A 56 -9.90 12.80 6.94
C ARG A 56 -8.71 11.99 6.48
N GLN A 57 -8.01 11.34 7.41
CA GLN A 57 -6.86 10.48 7.11
C GLN A 57 -7.05 9.08 7.69
N ILE A 58 -6.85 8.06 6.86
CA ILE A 58 -6.64 6.68 7.33
C ILE A 58 -5.14 6.52 7.58
N ILE A 59 -4.78 6.27 8.83
CA ILE A 59 -3.38 6.23 9.26
C ILE A 59 -2.78 4.83 9.17
N SER A 60 -1.50 4.76 8.85
CA SER A 60 -0.70 3.52 8.80
C SER A 60 0.74 3.78 9.21
N LEU A 61 1.53 2.73 9.43
CA LEU A 61 2.97 2.89 9.60
C LEU A 61 3.65 3.17 8.24
N PRO A 62 4.71 4.00 8.20
CA PRO A 62 5.53 4.15 7.00
C PRO A 62 6.46 2.94 6.78
N ASN A 63 7.07 2.86 5.58
CA ASN A 63 8.23 2.01 5.33
C ASN A 63 9.40 2.43 6.26
N PRO A 64 10.28 1.52 6.79
CA PRO A 64 10.43 0.11 6.39
C PRO A 64 9.46 -0.86 7.07
N PRO A 65 9.30 -2.09 6.49
CA PRO A 65 8.55 -3.18 7.11
C PRO A 65 9.05 -3.51 8.52
N LEU A 66 8.17 -3.94 9.40
CA LEU A 66 8.55 -4.35 10.77
C LEU A 66 9.52 -5.54 10.74
N GLU A 67 9.32 -6.46 9.83
CA GLU A 67 10.16 -7.64 9.61
C GLU A 67 11.55 -7.33 9.08
N ASP A 68 11.78 -6.15 8.53
CA ASP A 68 13.10 -5.69 8.10
C ASP A 68 13.88 -4.99 9.24
N ILE A 69 13.17 -4.49 10.25
CA ILE A 69 13.78 -3.72 11.36
C ILE A 69 13.92 -4.52 12.64
N ALA A 70 13.17 -5.62 12.79
CA ALA A 70 13.21 -6.48 13.98
C ALA A 70 12.84 -7.93 13.62
N GLU A 71 13.22 -8.87 14.47
CA GLU A 71 12.99 -10.29 14.26
C GLU A 71 12.08 -10.89 15.35
N GLY A 72 11.36 -11.95 15.00
CA GLY A 72 10.61 -12.81 15.90
C GLY A 72 9.69 -12.05 16.87
N ALA A 73 9.81 -12.32 18.17
CA ALA A 73 8.95 -11.73 19.19
C ALA A 73 9.07 -10.21 19.28
N VAL A 74 10.21 -9.62 18.91
CA VAL A 74 10.40 -8.16 18.93
C VAL A 74 9.55 -7.52 17.83
N ALA A 75 9.60 -8.05 16.60
CA ALA A 75 8.76 -7.57 15.50
C ALA A 75 7.27 -7.73 15.82
N ASN A 76 6.88 -8.88 16.40
CA ASN A 76 5.52 -9.13 16.86
C ASN A 76 5.05 -8.11 17.92
N ASN A 77 5.92 -7.76 18.88
CA ASN A 77 5.62 -6.75 19.87
C ASN A 77 5.47 -5.35 19.26
N LEU A 78 6.35 -4.98 18.33
CA LEU A 78 6.27 -3.71 17.63
C LEU A 78 4.95 -3.58 16.86
N ALA A 79 4.49 -4.64 16.19
CA ALA A 79 3.19 -4.65 15.53
C ALA A 79 2.04 -4.38 16.51
N LYS A 80 2.02 -5.06 17.66
CA LYS A 80 1.01 -4.84 18.71
C LYS A 80 1.03 -3.40 19.21
N VAL A 81 2.21 -2.87 19.57
CA VAL A 81 2.35 -1.51 20.10
C VAL A 81 1.91 -0.48 19.05
N ALA A 82 2.23 -0.70 17.78
CA ALA A 82 1.78 0.17 16.69
C ALA A 82 0.26 0.19 16.58
N ASN A 83 -0.36 -0.99 16.53
CA ASN A 83 -1.81 -1.12 16.38
C ASN A 83 -2.57 -0.56 17.58
N ASP A 84 -2.12 -0.83 18.79
CA ASP A 84 -2.69 -0.26 20.02
C ASP A 84 -2.62 1.28 19.98
N SER A 85 -1.47 1.82 19.60
CA SER A 85 -1.27 3.27 19.55
C SER A 85 -2.09 3.94 18.45
N MET A 86 -2.23 3.31 17.28
CA MET A 86 -3.09 3.84 16.21
C MET A 86 -4.57 3.76 16.59
N ALA A 87 -4.99 2.68 17.27
CA ALA A 87 -6.36 2.56 17.77
C ALA A 87 -6.68 3.64 18.82
N GLU A 88 -5.73 3.95 19.71
CA GLU A 88 -5.86 5.05 20.68
C GLU A 88 -6.01 6.41 19.99
N LEU A 89 -5.22 6.68 18.92
CA LEU A 89 -5.32 7.91 18.14
C LEU A 89 -6.66 8.04 17.41
N VAL A 90 -7.18 6.96 16.85
CA VAL A 90 -8.50 6.92 16.23
C VAL A 90 -9.59 7.21 17.26
N ALA A 91 -9.50 6.61 18.46
CA ALA A 91 -10.46 6.86 19.53
C ALA A 91 -10.42 8.31 20.05
N GLN A 92 -9.22 8.91 20.14
CA GLN A 92 -9.03 10.30 20.60
C GLN A 92 -9.42 11.35 19.54
N HIS A 93 -9.22 11.03 18.26
CA HIS A 93 -9.38 11.97 17.14
C HIS A 93 -10.25 11.42 16.01
N PRO A 94 -11.46 10.88 16.27
CA PRO A 94 -12.26 10.16 15.26
C PRO A 94 -12.67 11.02 14.06
N LYS A 95 -12.74 12.35 14.23
CA LYS A 95 -13.00 13.29 13.13
C LYS A 95 -11.79 13.61 12.26
N ARG A 96 -10.58 13.23 12.69
CA ARG A 96 -9.33 13.38 11.95
C ARG A 96 -8.89 12.04 11.37
N PHE A 97 -8.95 11.02 12.21
CA PHE A 97 -8.53 9.66 11.94
C PHE A 97 -9.71 8.70 12.13
N PRO A 98 -10.56 8.49 11.10
CA PRO A 98 -11.73 7.62 11.27
C PRO A 98 -11.38 6.14 11.39
N ALA A 99 -10.20 5.72 10.90
CA ALA A 99 -9.71 4.35 10.98
C ALA A 99 -8.19 4.28 10.78
N PHE A 100 -7.64 3.07 10.87
CA PHE A 100 -6.24 2.78 10.56
C PHE A 100 -6.09 1.47 9.78
N ALA A 101 -4.98 1.34 9.04
CA ALA A 101 -4.53 0.09 8.48
C ALA A 101 -3.59 -0.60 9.49
N ALA A 102 -3.90 -1.83 9.88
CA ALA A 102 -3.11 -2.55 10.88
C ALA A 102 -1.72 -2.91 10.35
N ALA A 103 -0.72 -2.80 11.22
CA ALA A 103 0.62 -3.31 10.99
C ALA A 103 0.71 -4.78 11.40
N VAL A 104 1.45 -5.58 10.64
CA VAL A 104 1.68 -7.01 10.90
C VAL A 104 3.16 -7.35 10.70
N ASN A 105 3.57 -8.54 11.15
CA ASN A 105 4.90 -9.11 10.90
C ASN A 105 4.72 -10.36 10.02
N MET A 106 4.83 -10.22 8.72
CA MET A 106 4.57 -11.30 7.77
C MET A 106 5.63 -12.41 7.78
N ASN A 107 6.75 -12.25 8.48
CA ASN A 107 7.65 -13.37 8.76
C ASN A 107 7.02 -14.41 9.73
N ASP A 108 6.00 -14.00 10.51
CA ASP A 108 5.17 -14.88 11.35
C ASP A 108 3.70 -14.76 10.89
N VAL A 109 3.33 -15.57 9.91
CA VAL A 109 2.00 -15.50 9.26
C VAL A 109 0.88 -15.78 10.26
N ASP A 110 1.06 -16.77 11.15
CA ASP A 110 0.06 -17.13 12.15
C ASP A 110 -0.14 -15.98 13.16
N PHE A 111 0.93 -15.32 13.57
CA PHE A 111 0.85 -14.11 14.39
C PHE A 111 0.12 -13.01 13.61
N SER A 112 0.49 -12.78 12.34
CA SER A 112 -0.09 -11.72 11.52
C SER A 112 -1.60 -11.86 11.35
N ILE A 113 -2.11 -13.08 11.18
CA ILE A 113 -3.55 -13.35 11.13
C ILE A 113 -4.21 -12.98 12.47
N ARG A 114 -3.69 -13.49 13.58
CA ARG A 114 -4.26 -13.21 14.92
C ARG A 114 -4.19 -11.71 15.25
N GLU A 115 -3.10 -11.04 14.88
CA GLU A 115 -2.92 -9.61 15.14
C GLU A 115 -3.84 -8.76 14.24
N ALA A 116 -4.02 -9.13 12.98
CA ALA A 116 -4.98 -8.48 12.08
C ALA A 116 -6.40 -8.58 12.65
N GLU A 117 -6.82 -9.77 13.09
CA GLU A 117 -8.13 -9.98 13.73
C GLU A 117 -8.31 -9.16 15.00
N ARG A 118 -7.24 -9.07 15.82
CA ARG A 118 -7.25 -8.23 17.02
C ARG A 118 -7.38 -6.75 16.68
N ALA A 119 -6.60 -6.27 15.74
CA ALA A 119 -6.63 -4.88 15.29
C ALA A 119 -7.99 -4.50 14.66
N ILE A 120 -8.59 -5.39 13.87
CA ILE A 120 -9.93 -5.18 13.31
C ILE A 120 -10.97 -4.97 14.42
N LYS A 121 -10.90 -5.75 15.50
CA LYS A 121 -11.78 -5.56 16.68
C LYS A 121 -11.55 -4.23 17.39
N MET A 122 -10.35 -3.64 17.27
CA MET A 122 -10.00 -2.32 17.80
C MET A 122 -10.28 -1.16 16.85
N GLY A 123 -10.81 -1.42 15.65
CA GLY A 123 -11.21 -0.39 14.69
C GLY A 123 -10.32 -0.28 13.43
N ALA A 124 -9.36 -1.18 13.25
CA ALA A 124 -8.67 -1.27 11.96
C ALA A 124 -9.65 -1.61 10.83
N ARG A 125 -9.43 -1.04 9.67
CA ARG A 125 -10.26 -1.25 8.48
C ARG A 125 -9.50 -1.91 7.34
N GLY A 126 -8.52 -2.72 7.69
CA GLY A 126 -7.69 -3.53 6.82
C GLY A 126 -6.27 -3.62 7.36
N VAL A 127 -5.38 -4.17 6.57
CA VAL A 127 -4.00 -4.48 6.97
C VAL A 127 -3.03 -3.96 5.93
N GLN A 128 -1.91 -3.39 6.36
CA GLN A 128 -0.80 -3.07 5.48
C GLN A 128 0.21 -4.20 5.45
N THR A 129 0.61 -4.62 4.26
CA THR A 129 1.77 -5.48 4.00
C THR A 129 2.66 -4.85 2.91
N PHE A 130 3.71 -5.54 2.50
CA PHE A 130 4.68 -5.03 1.54
C PHE A 130 4.77 -5.93 0.31
N THR A 131 5.35 -5.43 -0.78
CA THR A 131 5.48 -6.17 -2.05
C THR A 131 6.31 -7.42 -1.95
N ASN A 132 7.21 -7.47 -0.99
CA ASN A 132 7.95 -8.67 -0.60
C ASN A 132 8.17 -8.66 0.91
N ILE A 133 8.42 -9.82 1.49
CA ILE A 133 8.67 -10.01 2.92
C ILE A 133 10.11 -10.48 3.07
N THR A 134 11.01 -9.57 3.47
CA THR A 134 12.46 -9.84 3.56
C THR A 134 13.03 -10.49 2.29
N GLY A 135 12.58 -10.02 1.11
CA GLY A 135 12.96 -10.52 -0.20
C GLY A 135 12.14 -11.71 -0.73
N HIS A 136 11.20 -12.24 0.05
CA HIS A 136 10.30 -13.31 -0.36
C HIS A 136 9.04 -12.78 -1.01
N PRO A 137 8.66 -13.24 -2.21
CA PRO A 137 7.50 -12.74 -2.91
C PRO A 137 6.18 -13.22 -2.28
N LEU A 138 5.13 -12.42 -2.39
CA LEU A 138 3.82 -12.65 -1.75
C LEU A 138 3.06 -13.88 -2.27
N ASP A 139 3.41 -14.42 -3.42
CA ASP A 139 2.81 -15.62 -4.01
C ASP A 139 3.37 -16.93 -3.43
N GLU A 140 4.36 -16.88 -2.53
CA GLU A 140 4.82 -18.09 -1.83
C GLU A 140 3.65 -18.74 -1.05
N PRO A 141 3.54 -20.09 -1.10
CA PRO A 141 2.44 -20.81 -0.44
C PRO A 141 2.26 -20.48 1.05
N ARG A 142 3.34 -20.11 1.75
CA ARG A 142 3.29 -19.76 3.17
C ARG A 142 2.44 -18.52 3.48
N PHE A 143 2.26 -17.62 2.50
CA PHE A 143 1.45 -16.41 2.70
C PHE A 143 -0.03 -16.59 2.36
N ARG A 144 -0.41 -17.70 1.70
CA ARG A 144 -1.82 -17.96 1.34
C ARG A 144 -2.78 -17.90 2.52
N PRO A 145 -2.48 -18.47 3.72
CA PRO A 145 -3.38 -18.38 4.87
C PRO A 145 -3.72 -16.95 5.29
N PHE A 146 -2.78 -16.00 5.11
CA PHE A 146 -3.04 -14.59 5.39
C PHE A 146 -4.07 -13.99 4.41
N PHE A 147 -3.92 -14.26 3.11
CA PHE A 147 -4.90 -13.81 2.10
C PHE A 147 -6.27 -14.46 2.31
N ASP A 148 -6.31 -15.75 2.69
CA ASP A 148 -7.55 -16.47 3.01
C ASP A 148 -8.29 -15.78 4.18
N ALA A 149 -7.58 -15.45 5.26
CA ALA A 149 -8.12 -14.75 6.42
C ALA A 149 -8.64 -13.35 6.05
N MET A 150 -7.87 -12.57 5.30
CA MET A 150 -8.28 -11.22 4.90
C MET A 150 -9.46 -11.22 3.94
N ALA A 151 -9.55 -12.20 3.04
CA ALA A 151 -10.71 -12.37 2.17
C ALA A 151 -12.00 -12.65 2.98
N ALA A 152 -11.90 -13.41 4.09
CA ALA A 152 -13.03 -13.70 4.98
C ALA A 152 -13.53 -12.46 5.73
N HIS A 153 -12.64 -11.48 6.02
CA HIS A 153 -13.02 -10.23 6.68
C HIS A 153 -13.66 -9.20 5.75
N ASP A 154 -13.57 -9.39 4.42
CA ASP A 154 -14.03 -8.40 3.42
C ASP A 154 -13.45 -6.98 3.64
N LEU A 155 -12.20 -6.90 4.10
CA LEU A 155 -11.46 -5.68 4.33
C LEU A 155 -10.22 -5.62 3.43
N PRO A 156 -9.72 -4.42 3.08
CA PRO A 156 -8.61 -4.29 2.16
C PRO A 156 -7.26 -4.67 2.77
N ILE A 157 -6.37 -5.11 1.87
CA ILE A 157 -4.94 -5.20 2.11
C ILE A 157 -4.27 -4.05 1.35
N TRP A 158 -3.53 -3.18 2.05
CA TRP A 158 -2.62 -2.22 1.45
C TRP A 158 -1.29 -2.92 1.15
N ILE A 159 -0.83 -2.85 -0.08
CA ILE A 159 0.50 -3.35 -0.47
C ILE A 159 1.41 -2.17 -0.77
N HIS A 160 2.39 -1.95 0.12
CA HIS A 160 3.41 -0.92 -0.04
C HIS A 160 4.68 -1.49 -0.69
N PRO A 161 5.34 -0.79 -1.61
CA PRO A 161 6.61 -1.26 -2.17
C PRO A 161 7.72 -1.36 -1.12
N ALA A 162 8.53 -2.43 -1.21
CA ALA A 162 9.65 -2.71 -0.33
C ALA A 162 10.92 -3.01 -1.12
N ARG A 163 11.60 -1.97 -1.60
CA ARG A 163 12.91 -2.06 -2.22
C ARG A 163 13.86 -1.13 -1.50
N THR A 164 15.09 -1.54 -1.32
CA THR A 164 16.11 -0.76 -0.60
C THR A 164 17.30 -0.42 -1.52
N SER A 165 18.15 0.51 -1.07
CA SER A 165 19.37 0.85 -1.77
C SER A 165 20.39 -0.31 -1.88
N ALA A 166 20.21 -1.38 -1.11
CA ALA A 166 21.04 -2.58 -1.23
C ALA A 166 20.78 -3.38 -2.52
N MET A 167 19.63 -3.14 -3.18
CA MET A 167 19.34 -3.73 -4.49
C MET A 167 19.92 -2.83 -5.57
N ALA A 168 21.08 -3.19 -6.11
CA ALA A 168 21.82 -2.43 -7.12
C ALA A 168 20.99 -2.18 -8.39
N ASP A 169 21.27 -1.07 -9.09
CA ASP A 169 20.63 -0.74 -10.37
C ASP A 169 21.27 -1.56 -11.52
N TYR A 170 22.56 -1.86 -11.42
CA TYR A 170 23.31 -2.67 -12.37
C TYR A 170 24.09 -3.77 -11.67
N ALA A 171 24.25 -4.90 -12.33
CA ALA A 171 24.94 -6.08 -11.77
C ALA A 171 26.40 -5.84 -11.34
N ALA A 172 27.07 -4.81 -11.87
CA ALA A 172 28.43 -4.43 -11.51
C ALA A 172 28.50 -3.48 -10.29
N GLU A 173 27.38 -3.08 -9.73
CA GLU A 173 27.30 -2.15 -8.61
C GLU A 173 26.97 -2.88 -7.31
N GLU A 174 27.45 -2.36 -6.19
CA GLU A 174 27.14 -2.90 -4.86
C GLU A 174 25.78 -2.42 -4.34
N ARG A 175 25.26 -1.28 -4.85
CA ARG A 175 24.02 -0.66 -4.40
C ARG A 175 23.40 0.26 -5.46
N SER A 176 22.11 0.54 -5.30
CA SER A 176 21.41 1.54 -6.09
C SER A 176 21.95 2.95 -5.81
N ARG A 177 22.07 3.77 -6.85
CA ARG A 177 22.56 5.13 -6.79
C ARG A 177 21.45 6.13 -7.08
N PHE A 178 21.68 7.41 -6.71
CA PHE A 178 20.75 8.53 -6.97
C PHE A 178 19.31 8.26 -6.50
N GLU A 179 19.16 7.41 -5.49
CA GLU A 179 17.85 7.00 -4.94
C GLU A 179 16.91 6.35 -5.96
N MET A 180 17.45 5.76 -7.04
CA MET A 180 16.66 5.04 -8.05
C MET A 180 15.86 3.88 -7.46
N TRP A 181 16.34 3.32 -6.33
CA TRP A 181 15.69 2.23 -5.60
C TRP A 181 14.26 2.56 -5.18
N TRP A 182 13.93 3.84 -4.87
CA TRP A 182 12.55 4.22 -4.56
C TRP A 182 11.86 4.87 -5.76
N CYS A 183 12.53 5.75 -6.50
CA CYS A 183 11.93 6.51 -7.59
C CYS A 183 11.39 5.60 -8.71
N PHE A 184 12.17 4.62 -9.14
CA PHE A 184 11.78 3.63 -10.17
C PHE A 184 11.67 2.22 -9.61
N GLY A 185 12.43 1.91 -8.57
CA GLY A 185 12.44 0.59 -7.96
C GLY A 185 11.12 0.25 -7.27
N TRP A 186 10.50 1.19 -6.58
CA TRP A 186 9.19 0.95 -5.95
C TRP A 186 8.06 0.70 -6.95
N PRO A 187 7.90 1.52 -8.00
CA PRO A 187 6.96 1.19 -9.09
C PRO A 187 7.20 -0.18 -9.71
N TYR A 188 8.46 -0.56 -9.91
CA TYR A 188 8.82 -1.90 -10.40
C TYR A 188 8.39 -3.00 -9.42
N GLU A 189 8.71 -2.88 -8.13
CA GLU A 189 8.35 -3.85 -7.09
C GLU A 189 6.83 -4.06 -7.03
N THR A 190 6.05 -2.97 -7.01
CA THR A 190 4.58 -3.05 -7.02
C THR A 190 4.08 -3.79 -8.26
N THR A 191 4.63 -3.46 -9.43
CA THR A 191 4.27 -4.12 -10.70
C THR A 191 4.55 -5.62 -10.66
N VAL A 192 5.72 -6.02 -10.18
CA VAL A 192 6.11 -7.43 -10.07
C VAL A 192 5.22 -8.17 -9.08
N ALA A 193 4.95 -7.59 -7.91
CA ALA A 193 4.06 -8.19 -6.92
C ALA A 193 2.64 -8.41 -7.46
N MET A 194 2.09 -7.41 -8.18
CA MET A 194 0.79 -7.55 -8.84
C MET A 194 0.79 -8.69 -9.87
N CYS A 195 1.80 -8.74 -10.74
CA CYS A 195 1.93 -9.81 -11.75
C CYS A 195 2.00 -11.20 -11.08
N ARG A 196 2.82 -11.35 -10.06
CA ARG A 196 3.00 -12.62 -9.36
C ARG A 196 1.72 -13.08 -8.68
N LEU A 197 1.00 -12.19 -8.00
CA LEU A 197 -0.29 -12.50 -7.37
C LEU A 197 -1.36 -12.88 -8.41
N VAL A 198 -1.41 -12.18 -9.55
CA VAL A 198 -2.33 -12.52 -10.65
C VAL A 198 -2.01 -13.90 -11.22
N PHE A 199 -0.75 -14.16 -11.55
CA PHE A 199 -0.35 -15.43 -12.16
C PHE A 199 -0.41 -16.62 -11.18
N ASP A 200 -0.32 -16.38 -9.86
CA ASP A 200 -0.64 -17.39 -8.84
C ASP A 200 -2.16 -17.60 -8.67
N GLY A 201 -3.02 -16.83 -9.35
CA GLY A 201 -4.47 -16.99 -9.33
C GLY A 201 -5.13 -16.49 -8.05
N ILE A 202 -4.62 -15.43 -7.42
CA ILE A 202 -5.16 -14.87 -6.16
C ILE A 202 -6.66 -14.53 -6.29
N TYR A 203 -7.09 -13.91 -7.37
CA TYR A 203 -8.48 -13.55 -7.60
C TYR A 203 -9.37 -14.70 -8.07
N ASP A 204 -8.77 -15.79 -8.57
CA ASP A 204 -9.50 -17.03 -8.85
C ASP A 204 -9.86 -17.77 -7.56
N ARG A 205 -8.99 -17.66 -6.54
CA ARG A 205 -9.26 -18.18 -5.19
C ARG A 205 -10.19 -17.27 -4.41
N HIS A 206 -9.96 -15.94 -4.51
CA HIS A 206 -10.64 -14.91 -3.72
C HIS A 206 -11.21 -13.81 -4.62
N PRO A 207 -12.33 -14.04 -5.35
CA PRO A 207 -12.86 -13.07 -6.33
C PRO A 207 -13.28 -11.71 -5.75
N LYS A 208 -13.48 -11.64 -4.43
CA LYS A 208 -13.86 -10.39 -3.73
C LYS A 208 -12.74 -9.77 -2.91
N LEU A 209 -11.53 -10.33 -2.97
CA LEU A 209 -10.40 -9.80 -2.23
C LEU A 209 -10.10 -8.36 -2.66
N LYS A 210 -9.95 -7.48 -1.69
CA LYS A 210 -9.66 -6.07 -1.90
C LYS A 210 -8.18 -5.82 -1.68
N ILE A 211 -7.44 -5.52 -2.73
CA ILE A 211 -6.03 -5.16 -2.64
C ILE A 211 -5.85 -3.74 -3.17
N ILE A 212 -5.27 -2.87 -2.35
CA ILE A 212 -4.89 -1.51 -2.74
C ILE A 212 -3.40 -1.52 -3.05
N THR A 213 -3.03 -1.10 -4.25
CA THR A 213 -1.64 -0.92 -4.65
C THR A 213 -1.30 0.56 -4.67
N HIS A 214 -0.17 0.92 -4.04
CA HIS A 214 0.22 2.30 -3.93
C HIS A 214 0.79 2.85 -5.24
N HIS A 215 0.55 4.15 -5.44
CA HIS A 215 1.05 4.94 -6.57
C HIS A 215 0.49 4.47 -7.92
N LEU A 216 -0.83 4.28 -8.01
CA LEU A 216 -1.57 3.81 -9.20
C LEU A 216 -1.00 2.50 -9.79
N GLY A 217 -0.81 1.51 -8.92
CA GLY A 217 -0.18 0.25 -9.33
C GLY A 217 1.30 0.41 -9.68
N GLY A 218 1.97 1.37 -9.01
CA GLY A 218 3.33 1.76 -9.27
C GLY A 218 3.48 2.63 -10.52
N GLY A 219 2.38 3.06 -11.13
CA GLY A 219 2.40 3.82 -12.39
C GLY A 219 2.88 3.01 -13.60
N MET A 220 3.29 1.74 -13.43
CA MET A 220 3.82 0.91 -14.52
C MET A 220 2.74 0.07 -15.20
N ILE A 221 1.82 -0.51 -14.45
CA ILE A 221 0.77 -1.38 -15.02
C ILE A 221 -0.05 -0.66 -16.10
N PRO A 222 -0.62 0.53 -15.85
CA PRO A 222 -1.39 1.24 -16.86
C PRO A 222 -0.57 1.63 -18.09
N PHE A 223 0.66 2.11 -17.89
CA PHE A 223 1.54 2.54 -18.98
C PHE A 223 2.03 1.37 -19.84
N PHE A 224 2.17 0.18 -19.26
CA PHE A 224 2.64 -1.03 -19.92
C PHE A 224 1.51 -2.04 -20.21
N ASP A 225 0.27 -1.59 -20.34
CA ASP A 225 -0.89 -2.45 -20.58
C ASP A 225 -0.70 -3.41 -21.79
N GLY A 226 -0.12 -2.93 -22.88
CA GLY A 226 0.22 -3.75 -24.04
C GLY A 226 1.29 -4.81 -23.76
N ARG A 227 2.27 -4.52 -22.89
CA ARG A 227 3.29 -5.51 -22.48
C ARG A 227 2.72 -6.58 -21.56
N ILE A 228 1.85 -6.15 -20.64
CA ILE A 228 1.19 -7.04 -19.67
C ILE A 228 0.06 -7.81 -20.34
N GLY A 229 -0.66 -7.22 -21.26
CA GLY A 229 -1.68 -7.87 -22.08
C GLY A 229 -1.07 -8.76 -23.17
N ALA A 230 -1.10 -8.30 -24.41
CA ALA A 230 -0.61 -9.06 -25.57
C ALA A 230 0.86 -9.53 -25.46
N GLY A 231 1.71 -8.75 -24.81
CA GLY A 231 3.11 -9.12 -24.60
C GLY A 231 3.31 -10.36 -23.73
N MET A 232 2.38 -10.64 -22.80
CA MET A 232 2.41 -11.82 -21.94
C MET A 232 1.73 -13.05 -22.55
N GLU A 233 1.01 -12.93 -23.65
CA GLU A 233 0.39 -14.10 -24.34
C GLU A 233 1.42 -15.16 -24.74
N VAL A 234 2.68 -14.78 -24.88
CA VAL A 234 3.82 -15.66 -25.14
C VAL A 234 4.60 -16.01 -23.85
N LEU A 235 3.98 -15.97 -22.69
CA LEU A 235 4.59 -16.35 -21.44
C LEU A 235 5.08 -17.80 -21.50
N GLY A 236 6.33 -18.03 -21.04
CA GLY A 236 7.02 -19.32 -21.10
C GLY A 236 7.84 -19.55 -22.40
N GLN A 237 7.68 -18.73 -23.43
CA GLN A 237 8.46 -18.90 -24.68
C GLN A 237 9.88 -18.30 -24.61
N ARG A 238 10.19 -17.51 -23.56
CA ARG A 238 11.49 -16.83 -23.40
C ARG A 238 12.33 -17.40 -22.25
N THR A 239 11.73 -18.27 -21.43
CA THR A 239 12.38 -18.86 -20.25
C THR A 239 12.64 -20.32 -20.53
N VAL A 240 13.88 -20.78 -20.33
CA VAL A 240 14.27 -22.17 -20.58
C VAL A 240 14.34 -23.00 -19.30
N ASP A 241 14.49 -22.34 -18.15
CA ASP A 241 14.70 -22.99 -16.85
C ASP A 241 13.39 -23.37 -16.14
N GLU A 242 12.28 -22.72 -16.53
CA GLU A 242 10.95 -22.94 -15.94
C GLU A 242 9.88 -23.00 -17.04
N ASP A 243 8.92 -23.91 -16.88
CA ASP A 243 7.76 -24.01 -17.79
C ASP A 243 6.61 -23.13 -17.33
N HIS A 244 6.49 -21.94 -17.88
CA HIS A 244 5.38 -21.02 -17.63
C HIS A 244 4.24 -21.12 -18.66
N THR A 245 4.30 -22.04 -19.61
CA THR A 245 3.36 -22.11 -20.75
C THR A 245 1.91 -22.37 -20.32
N LYS A 246 1.70 -22.94 -19.13
CA LYS A 246 0.36 -23.25 -18.58
C LYS A 246 -0.18 -22.17 -17.66
N VAL A 247 0.60 -21.16 -17.29
CA VAL A 247 0.18 -20.17 -16.30
C VAL A 247 -1.07 -19.43 -16.76
N LEU A 248 -1.06 -18.86 -17.97
CA LEU A 248 -2.22 -18.10 -18.46
C LEU A 248 -3.46 -18.99 -18.68
N SER A 249 -3.28 -20.20 -19.16
CA SER A 249 -4.36 -21.14 -19.39
C SER A 249 -4.96 -21.73 -18.11
N SER A 250 -4.28 -21.60 -16.98
CA SER A 250 -4.80 -21.98 -15.66
C SER A 250 -5.73 -20.93 -15.04
N LEU A 251 -5.70 -19.69 -15.54
CA LEU A 251 -6.56 -18.62 -15.08
C LEU A 251 -7.97 -18.75 -15.68
N LYS A 252 -8.99 -18.39 -14.90
CA LYS A 252 -10.40 -18.48 -15.32
C LYS A 252 -10.84 -17.39 -16.30
N ARG A 253 -10.07 -16.29 -16.38
CA ARG A 253 -10.32 -15.12 -17.23
C ARG A 253 -9.02 -14.68 -17.93
N PRO A 254 -9.11 -13.85 -18.99
CA PRO A 254 -7.93 -13.20 -19.55
C PRO A 254 -7.14 -12.46 -18.47
N HIS A 255 -5.82 -12.68 -18.42
CA HIS A 255 -4.97 -12.19 -17.33
C HIS A 255 -5.02 -10.66 -17.15
N LEU A 256 -5.19 -9.88 -18.24
CA LEU A 256 -5.27 -8.43 -18.15
C LEU A 256 -6.48 -7.95 -17.33
N GLU A 257 -7.58 -8.72 -17.31
CA GLU A 257 -8.78 -8.36 -16.53
C GLU A 257 -8.54 -8.41 -15.03
N TYR A 258 -7.63 -9.28 -14.56
CA TYR A 258 -7.30 -9.38 -13.14
C TYR A 258 -6.57 -8.17 -12.60
N PHE A 259 -5.78 -7.48 -13.42
CA PHE A 259 -5.10 -6.24 -13.01
C PHE A 259 -6.09 -5.11 -12.71
N LYS A 260 -7.27 -5.14 -13.32
CA LYS A 260 -8.36 -4.19 -13.04
C LYS A 260 -9.15 -4.50 -11.77
N GLU A 261 -8.89 -5.62 -11.12
CA GLU A 261 -9.49 -5.93 -9.80
C GLU A 261 -8.80 -5.20 -8.65
N PHE A 262 -7.55 -4.83 -8.81
CA PHE A 262 -6.84 -4.04 -7.82
C PHE A 262 -7.47 -2.66 -7.68
N TYR A 263 -7.41 -2.13 -6.46
CA TYR A 263 -7.62 -0.70 -6.21
C TYR A 263 -6.28 0.02 -6.33
N ALA A 264 -6.32 1.22 -6.86
CA ALA A 264 -5.16 2.07 -7.03
C ALA A 264 -5.38 3.41 -6.34
N ASP A 265 -4.35 4.01 -5.81
CA ASP A 265 -4.44 5.30 -5.14
C ASP A 265 -3.83 6.45 -5.96
N THR A 266 -4.13 7.68 -5.56
CA THR A 266 -3.66 8.89 -6.26
C THR A 266 -2.32 9.42 -5.76
N ALA A 267 -1.61 8.71 -4.88
CA ALA A 267 -0.36 9.19 -4.26
C ALA A 267 0.83 9.15 -5.25
N MET A 268 0.86 10.06 -6.20
CA MET A 268 1.85 10.15 -7.29
C MET A 268 2.67 11.44 -7.28
N PHE A 269 2.90 12.02 -6.10
CA PHE A 269 3.65 13.29 -5.98
C PHE A 269 3.14 14.40 -6.93
N GLY A 270 1.82 14.45 -7.14
CA GLY A 270 1.21 15.43 -8.04
C GLY A 270 1.45 15.17 -9.54
N GLY A 271 1.83 13.95 -9.91
CA GLY A 271 2.11 13.58 -11.31
C GLY A 271 0.90 13.77 -12.22
N THR A 272 1.03 14.62 -13.23
CA THR A 272 -0.08 15.02 -14.11
C THR A 272 -0.30 14.08 -15.29
N TYR A 273 0.71 13.34 -15.72
CA TYR A 273 0.61 12.41 -16.86
C TYR A 273 0.24 10.99 -16.45
N GLY A 274 0.77 10.51 -15.32
CA GLY A 274 0.48 9.16 -14.83
C GLY A 274 -0.94 9.01 -14.29
N LEU A 275 -1.46 10.07 -13.62
CA LEU A 275 -2.78 10.01 -12.99
C LEU A 275 -3.93 9.76 -13.99
N PRO A 276 -4.06 10.46 -15.14
CA PRO A 276 -5.09 10.14 -16.13
C PRO A 276 -4.89 8.76 -16.77
N CYS A 277 -3.65 8.34 -17.02
CA CYS A 277 -3.35 6.99 -17.52
C CYS A 277 -3.84 5.90 -16.55
N GLY A 278 -3.56 6.06 -15.26
CA GLY A 278 -4.04 5.13 -14.23
C GLY A 278 -5.57 5.14 -14.08
N LEU A 279 -6.18 6.33 -14.09
CA LEU A 279 -7.63 6.46 -13.98
C LEU A 279 -8.37 5.80 -15.15
N GLU A 280 -7.86 5.94 -16.38
CA GLU A 280 -8.41 5.28 -17.56
C GLU A 280 -8.31 3.76 -17.48
N PHE A 281 -7.17 3.26 -17.00
CA PHE A 281 -6.93 1.81 -16.89
C PHE A 281 -7.78 1.13 -15.82
N PHE A 282 -7.73 1.67 -14.57
CA PHE A 282 -8.44 1.07 -13.42
C PHE A 282 -9.92 1.42 -13.38
N GLY A 283 -10.30 2.55 -13.95
CA GLY A 283 -11.65 3.11 -13.84
C GLY A 283 -11.92 3.82 -12.50
N ALA A 284 -12.83 4.78 -12.53
CA ALA A 284 -13.14 5.62 -11.37
C ALA A 284 -13.64 4.87 -10.12
N ASP A 285 -14.18 3.66 -10.29
CA ASP A 285 -14.67 2.81 -9.18
C ASP A 285 -13.55 2.11 -8.42
N LYS A 286 -12.34 2.05 -8.98
CA LYS A 286 -11.18 1.36 -8.41
C LYS A 286 -10.07 2.33 -7.98
N VAL A 287 -10.24 3.64 -8.18
CA VAL A 287 -9.28 4.66 -7.75
C VAL A 287 -9.75 5.31 -6.47
N VAL A 288 -8.85 5.45 -5.49
CA VAL A 288 -9.09 6.10 -4.20
C VAL A 288 -8.10 7.25 -3.99
N PHE A 289 -8.54 8.30 -3.32
CA PHE A 289 -7.65 9.42 -3.00
C PHE A 289 -6.63 9.02 -1.93
N ALA A 290 -5.38 9.33 -2.20
CA ALA A 290 -4.28 9.22 -1.24
C ALA A 290 -3.21 10.27 -1.52
N SER A 291 -2.48 10.68 -0.49
CA SER A 291 -1.42 11.69 -0.60
C SER A 291 -0.04 11.21 -0.17
N ASP A 292 0.07 10.06 0.49
CA ASP A 292 1.32 9.61 1.13
C ASP A 292 1.81 10.59 2.23
N ALA A 293 0.88 11.38 2.79
CA ALA A 293 1.21 12.37 3.83
C ALA A 293 1.73 11.69 5.11
N PRO A 294 2.69 12.28 5.81
CA PRO A 294 3.36 13.56 5.57
C PRO A 294 4.66 13.43 4.75
N LEU A 295 4.91 12.30 4.10
CA LEU A 295 6.09 12.07 3.27
C LEU A 295 6.01 12.84 1.95
N ALA A 296 4.78 13.08 1.47
CA ALA A 296 4.47 13.99 0.36
C ALA A 296 3.42 15.03 0.77
N GLY A 297 3.33 16.10 0.01
CA GLY A 297 2.41 17.22 0.30
C GLY A 297 0.98 16.94 -0.16
N ILE A 298 -0.01 17.14 0.70
CA ILE A 298 -1.43 16.94 0.40
C ILE A 298 -1.92 17.85 -0.76
N PRO A 299 -1.62 19.18 -0.77
CA PRO A 299 -2.16 20.09 -1.78
C PRO A 299 -1.76 19.72 -3.22
N MET A 300 -0.57 19.13 -3.43
CA MET A 300 -0.15 18.76 -4.78
C MET A 300 -1.00 17.62 -5.37
N HIS A 301 -1.47 16.69 -4.53
CA HIS A 301 -2.32 15.57 -4.95
C HIS A 301 -3.73 16.04 -5.26
N ILE A 302 -4.29 16.93 -4.43
CA ILE A 302 -5.59 17.56 -4.69
C ILE A 302 -5.53 18.34 -6.00
N LYS A 303 -4.51 19.19 -6.19
CA LYS A 303 -4.32 19.97 -7.41
C LYS A 303 -4.19 19.11 -8.66
N ALA A 304 -3.48 17.98 -8.57
CA ALA A 304 -3.33 17.05 -9.69
C ALA A 304 -4.69 16.40 -10.07
N LEU A 305 -5.49 16.03 -9.06
CA LEU A 305 -6.81 15.47 -9.28
C LEU A 305 -7.79 16.53 -9.85
N ASP A 306 -7.78 17.75 -9.32
CA ASP A 306 -8.57 18.88 -9.83
C ASP A 306 -8.25 19.18 -11.29
N GLY A 307 -6.98 19.05 -11.67
CA GLY A 307 -6.49 19.26 -13.04
C GLY A 307 -7.06 18.28 -14.08
N LEU A 308 -7.66 17.16 -13.64
CA LEU A 308 -8.31 16.21 -14.56
C LEU A 308 -9.69 16.69 -15.02
N ASN A 309 -10.26 17.74 -14.42
CA ASN A 309 -11.58 18.28 -14.74
C ASN A 309 -12.69 17.23 -14.77
N LEU A 310 -12.70 16.34 -13.81
CA LEU A 310 -13.68 15.27 -13.66
C LEU A 310 -15.07 15.87 -13.38
N ASP A 311 -16.13 15.16 -13.80
CA ASP A 311 -17.47 15.51 -13.32
C ASP A 311 -17.58 15.32 -11.79
N ALA A 312 -18.51 16.05 -11.17
CA ALA A 312 -18.64 16.10 -9.72
C ALA A 312 -18.91 14.72 -9.08
N ALA A 313 -19.64 13.84 -9.76
CA ALA A 313 -19.95 12.49 -9.24
C ALA A 313 -18.70 11.60 -9.25
N THR A 314 -17.93 11.62 -10.33
CA THR A 314 -16.66 10.91 -10.45
C THR A 314 -15.63 11.42 -9.44
N TYR A 315 -15.50 12.75 -9.30
CA TYR A 315 -14.62 13.34 -8.31
C TYR A 315 -14.98 12.88 -6.89
N GLN A 316 -16.25 13.01 -6.48
CA GLN A 316 -16.72 12.59 -5.15
C GLN A 316 -16.55 11.09 -4.91
N LYS A 317 -16.69 10.28 -5.93
CA LYS A 317 -16.41 8.84 -5.86
C LYS A 317 -14.95 8.58 -5.48
N ILE A 318 -14.00 9.23 -6.14
CA ILE A 318 -12.55 9.03 -5.92
C ILE A 318 -12.13 9.58 -4.55
N VAL A 319 -12.56 10.80 -4.19
CA VAL A 319 -12.10 11.44 -2.95
C VAL A 319 -12.79 10.94 -1.69
N HIS A 320 -13.91 10.21 -1.80
CA HIS A 320 -14.68 9.80 -0.64
C HIS A 320 -15.41 8.45 -0.81
N GLY A 321 -16.31 8.34 -1.79
CA GLY A 321 -17.26 7.24 -1.87
C GLY A 321 -16.59 5.86 -1.99
N ASN A 322 -15.50 5.75 -2.74
CA ASN A 322 -14.76 4.50 -2.87
C ASN A 322 -14.07 4.10 -1.56
N ALA A 323 -13.58 5.06 -0.79
CA ALA A 323 -12.99 4.80 0.52
C ALA A 323 -14.02 4.20 1.50
N GLU A 324 -15.22 4.80 1.61
CA GLU A 324 -16.30 4.25 2.45
C GLU A 324 -16.67 2.81 2.06
N LYS A 325 -16.84 2.58 0.76
CA LYS A 325 -17.19 1.27 0.22
C LYS A 325 -16.09 0.23 0.47
N LEU A 326 -14.82 0.63 0.28
CA LEU A 326 -13.67 -0.24 0.43
C LEU A 326 -13.45 -0.63 1.89
N LEU A 327 -13.61 0.33 2.81
CA LEU A 327 -13.41 0.16 4.24
C LEU A 327 -14.64 -0.41 4.98
N ASN A 328 -15.76 -0.63 4.28
CA ASN A 328 -17.03 -1.06 4.88
C ASN A 328 -17.45 -0.18 6.07
N MET A 329 -17.34 1.15 5.92
CA MET A 329 -17.72 2.09 6.98
C MET A 329 -18.25 3.40 6.42
N ARG A 330 -19.11 4.07 7.20
CA ARG A 330 -19.48 5.47 6.94
C ARG A 330 -18.45 6.39 7.60
N ILE A 331 -18.03 7.42 6.87
CA ILE A 331 -17.06 8.41 7.34
C ILE A 331 -17.78 9.78 7.42
N SER A 332 -17.80 10.37 8.60
CA SER A 332 -18.50 11.62 8.88
C SER A 332 -17.56 12.77 9.28
#